data_46a5491f1ed9a11f6f93a0beea64045c
#
_entry.id   46a5491f1ed9a11f6f93a0beea64045c
#
_cell.length_a   1.000
_cell.length_b   1.000
_cell.length_c   1.000
_cell.angle_alpha   90.00
_cell.angle_beta   90.00
_cell.angle_gamma   90.00
#
_symmetry.space_group_name_H-M   'P 1'
#
loop_
_entity.id
_entity.type
_entity.pdbx_description
1 polymer ?
#
loop_
_entity_poly.entity_id
_entity_poly.type
_entity_poly.pdbx_seq_one_letter_code
_entity_poly.pdbx_strand_id
1 'polypeptide(L)'
;MPAAITATVRGMAVSATPSVHLEALAPRIRRVSWASLVWLGLEGAVAIIAGASAGSVALLGYGLDSAVQSLGSSVIVWRFTGHRVTSTVAERRAQKIVATSFFLLAPYLTVAALSQLLTATPPEGSWVGVALAAVGIVLMPVFGRAKRRLGTLAQSAATPARAPST
;
A
#
# COMPACT_ATOMS: atom_id res chain seq x y z
N MET A 1 -12.80 17.61 -54.31
CA MET A 1 -13.01 16.51 -53.35
C MET A 1 -11.81 16.32 -52.45
N PRO A 2 -11.56 17.18 -51.43
CA PRO A 2 -10.54 16.88 -50.38
C PRO A 2 -11.12 16.83 -48.96
N ALA A 3 -12.44 16.89 -48.77
CA ALA A 3 -13.02 16.94 -47.41
C ALA A 3 -13.19 15.58 -46.71
N ALA A 4 -13.12 14.48 -47.43
CA ALA A 4 -13.35 13.14 -46.88
C ALA A 4 -12.13 12.52 -46.19
N ILE A 5 -10.92 12.97 -46.51
CA ILE A 5 -9.68 12.41 -45.92
C ILE A 5 -9.40 13.00 -44.56
N THR A 6 -9.79 14.24 -44.30
CA THR A 6 -9.55 14.92 -43.01
C THR A 6 -10.44 14.41 -41.86
N ALA A 7 -11.60 13.84 -42.17
CA ALA A 7 -12.53 13.27 -41.20
C ALA A 7 -12.03 11.91 -40.67
N THR A 8 -11.37 11.12 -41.50
CA THR A 8 -10.86 9.78 -41.12
C THR A 8 -9.68 9.83 -40.19
N VAL A 9 -8.83 10.86 -40.26
CA VAL A 9 -7.65 10.99 -39.36
C VAL A 9 -8.05 11.52 -37.98
N ARG A 10 -9.17 12.25 -37.87
CA ARG A 10 -9.67 12.76 -36.59
C ARG A 10 -10.39 11.71 -35.74
N GLY A 11 -10.81 10.60 -36.32
CA GLY A 11 -11.47 9.47 -35.68
C GLY A 11 -10.48 8.46 -35.05
N MET A 12 -9.18 8.58 -35.35
CA MET A 12 -8.13 7.75 -34.77
C MET A 12 -7.39 8.44 -33.60
N ALA A 13 -8.07 9.28 -32.84
CA ALA A 13 -7.66 9.50 -31.45
C ALA A 13 -7.89 8.16 -30.74
N VAL A 14 -6.86 7.34 -30.72
CA VAL A 14 -6.81 6.07 -29.99
C VAL A 14 -7.24 6.37 -28.56
N SER A 15 -8.50 6.09 -28.26
CA SER A 15 -8.98 5.96 -26.89
C SER A 15 -8.18 4.79 -26.33
N ALA A 16 -7.03 5.10 -25.71
CA ALA A 16 -6.19 4.11 -25.09
C ALA A 16 -7.10 3.34 -24.13
N THR A 17 -7.29 2.06 -24.39
CA THR A 17 -8.15 1.18 -23.60
C THR A 17 -7.71 1.28 -22.12
N PRO A 18 -8.63 1.28 -21.15
CA PRO A 18 -8.31 1.39 -19.73
C PRO A 18 -7.19 0.45 -19.26
N SER A 19 -7.05 -0.71 -19.90
CA SER A 19 -5.98 -1.68 -19.68
C SER A 19 -4.58 -1.14 -20.03
N VAL A 20 -4.45 -0.38 -21.12
CA VAL A 20 -3.16 0.18 -21.57
C VAL A 20 -2.63 1.22 -20.57
N HIS A 21 -3.51 2.03 -20.00
CA HIS A 21 -3.14 2.99 -18.96
C HIS A 21 -2.70 2.31 -17.65
N LEU A 22 -3.39 1.24 -17.24
CA LEU A 22 -3.01 0.46 -16.07
C LEU A 22 -1.64 -0.23 -16.25
N GLU A 23 -1.39 -0.79 -17.42
CA GLU A 23 -0.11 -1.41 -17.76
C GLU A 23 1.04 -0.38 -17.74
N ALA A 24 0.81 0.83 -18.23
CA ALA A 24 1.78 1.92 -18.20
C ALA A 24 2.09 2.39 -16.77
N LEU A 25 1.13 2.33 -15.84
CA LEU A 25 1.30 2.70 -14.42
C LEU A 25 1.91 1.57 -13.59
N ALA A 26 1.75 0.32 -14.00
CA ALA A 26 2.20 -0.85 -13.25
C ALA A 26 3.67 -0.79 -12.79
N PRO A 27 4.66 -0.38 -13.61
CA PRO A 27 6.05 -0.30 -13.18
C PRO A 27 6.27 0.77 -12.10
N ARG A 28 5.54 1.88 -12.13
CA ARG A 28 5.62 2.93 -11.10
C ARG A 28 5.01 2.47 -9.78
N ILE A 29 3.85 1.86 -9.83
CA ILE A 29 3.17 1.27 -8.66
C ILE A 29 4.09 0.21 -8.03
N ARG A 30 4.67 -0.66 -8.84
CA ARG A 30 5.58 -1.71 -8.37
C ARG A 30 6.83 -1.15 -7.70
N ARG A 31 7.49 -0.12 -8.29
CA ARG A 31 8.69 0.52 -7.67
C ARG A 31 8.37 1.13 -6.31
N VAL A 32 7.29 1.89 -6.19
CA VAL A 32 6.88 2.50 -4.91
C VAL A 32 6.52 1.42 -3.89
N SER A 33 5.87 0.34 -4.32
CA SER A 33 5.53 -0.78 -3.44
C SER A 33 6.75 -1.57 -2.99
N TRP A 34 7.76 -1.77 -3.86
CA TRP A 34 9.05 -2.36 -3.49
C TRP A 34 9.81 -1.50 -2.49
N ALA A 35 9.89 -0.19 -2.73
CA ALA A 35 10.54 0.74 -1.79
C ALA A 35 9.83 0.71 -0.43
N SER A 36 8.50 0.71 -0.41
CA SER A 36 7.73 0.58 0.84
C SER A 36 7.95 -0.77 1.51
N LEU A 37 8.02 -1.86 0.75
CA LEU A 37 8.22 -3.21 1.27
C LEU A 37 9.57 -3.32 1.99
N VAL A 38 10.63 -2.85 1.34
CA VAL A 38 11.99 -2.89 1.92
C VAL A 38 12.06 -2.02 3.18
N TRP A 39 11.55 -0.78 3.10
CA TRP A 39 11.54 0.12 4.25
C TRP A 39 10.74 -0.45 5.43
N LEU A 40 9.47 -0.80 5.21
CA LEU A 40 8.59 -1.31 6.26
C LEU A 40 9.06 -2.66 6.82
N GLY A 41 9.69 -3.49 5.99
CA GLY A 41 10.27 -4.75 6.42
C GLY A 41 11.45 -4.54 7.37
N LEU A 42 12.36 -3.63 7.04
CA LEU A 42 13.50 -3.28 7.90
C LEU A 42 13.03 -2.59 9.18
N GLU A 43 12.18 -1.59 9.05
CA GLU A 43 11.60 -0.85 10.18
C GLU A 43 10.86 -1.80 11.15
N GLY A 44 10.01 -2.68 10.62
CA GLY A 44 9.26 -3.67 11.39
C GLY A 44 10.17 -4.65 12.13
N ALA A 45 11.20 -5.17 11.47
CA ALA A 45 12.16 -6.08 12.09
C ALA A 45 12.92 -5.39 13.25
N VAL A 46 13.42 -4.19 13.03
CA VAL A 46 14.12 -3.41 14.07
C VAL A 46 13.19 -3.09 15.23
N ALA A 47 11.96 -2.69 14.96
CA ALA A 47 10.96 -2.37 15.99
C ALA A 47 10.56 -3.60 16.82
N ILE A 48 10.39 -4.76 16.19
CA ILE A 48 10.08 -6.02 16.89
C ILE A 48 11.23 -6.42 17.81
N ILE A 49 12.47 -6.40 17.30
CA ILE A 49 13.65 -6.76 18.11
C ILE A 49 13.81 -5.78 19.28
N ALA A 50 13.75 -4.48 19.02
CA ALA A 50 13.88 -3.47 20.06
C ALA A 50 12.71 -3.51 21.07
N GLY A 51 11.49 -3.78 20.60
CA GLY A 51 10.31 -3.92 21.44
C GLY A 51 10.38 -5.14 22.34
N ALA A 52 10.85 -6.26 21.83
CA ALA A 52 11.05 -7.49 22.59
C ALA A 52 12.14 -7.31 23.67
N SER A 53 13.24 -6.65 23.34
CA SER A 53 14.34 -6.40 24.30
C SER A 53 13.96 -5.40 25.38
N ALA A 54 13.12 -4.40 25.07
CA ALA A 54 12.67 -3.36 26.01
C ALA A 54 11.36 -3.69 26.74
N GLY A 55 10.75 -4.85 26.50
CA GLY A 55 9.42 -5.20 27.04
C GLY A 55 8.32 -4.25 26.61
N SER A 56 8.48 -3.53 25.49
CA SER A 56 7.56 -2.49 25.03
C SER A 56 6.50 -3.03 24.08
N VAL A 57 5.27 -3.19 24.58
CA VAL A 57 4.11 -3.59 23.75
C VAL A 57 3.84 -2.55 22.65
N ALA A 58 4.02 -1.27 22.94
CA ALA A 58 3.82 -0.21 21.94
C ALA A 58 4.80 -0.35 20.75
N LEU A 59 6.07 -0.64 21.04
CA LEU A 59 7.10 -0.80 20.00
C LEU A 59 6.93 -2.13 19.25
N LEU A 60 6.54 -3.20 19.94
CA LEU A 60 6.14 -4.47 19.32
C LEU A 60 4.94 -4.25 18.37
N GLY A 61 3.92 -3.53 18.84
CA GLY A 61 2.75 -3.19 18.04
C GLY A 61 3.09 -2.39 16.78
N TYR A 62 3.98 -1.40 16.91
CA TYR A 62 4.50 -0.64 15.79
C TYR A 62 5.22 -1.53 14.76
N GLY A 63 6.06 -2.45 15.24
CA GLY A 63 6.77 -3.39 14.37
C GLY A 63 5.82 -4.37 13.67
N LEU A 64 4.79 -4.88 14.37
CA LEU A 64 3.78 -5.73 13.78
C LEU A 64 2.91 -4.99 12.75
N ASP A 65 2.55 -3.73 13.00
CA ASP A 65 1.85 -2.89 12.02
C ASP A 65 2.69 -2.69 10.75
N SER A 66 3.98 -2.39 10.91
CA SER A 66 4.93 -2.30 9.79
C SER A 66 5.04 -3.61 9.02
N ALA A 67 5.00 -4.76 9.69
CA ALA A 67 4.98 -6.08 9.05
C ALA A 67 3.70 -6.30 8.23
N VAL A 68 2.52 -5.94 8.76
CA VAL A 68 1.24 -6.02 8.02
C VAL A 68 1.24 -5.08 6.81
N GLN A 69 1.75 -3.87 6.94
CA GLN A 69 1.89 -2.94 5.81
C GLN A 69 2.87 -3.46 4.75
N SER A 70 3.93 -4.15 5.18
CA SER A 70 4.88 -4.83 4.32
C SER A 70 4.22 -5.95 3.52
N LEU A 71 3.37 -6.78 4.16
CA LEU A 71 2.53 -7.77 3.48
C LEU A 71 1.61 -7.11 2.45
N GLY A 72 0.96 -5.99 2.81
CA GLY A 72 0.14 -5.22 1.88
C GLY A 72 0.93 -4.75 0.65
N SER A 73 2.15 -4.27 0.84
CA SER A 73 3.05 -3.86 -0.25
C SER A 73 3.47 -5.04 -1.12
N SER A 74 3.75 -6.21 -0.53
CA SER A 74 4.07 -7.46 -1.24
C SER A 74 2.90 -7.90 -2.13
N VAL A 75 1.69 -7.85 -1.60
CA VAL A 75 0.47 -8.20 -2.34
C VAL A 75 0.25 -7.25 -3.52
N ILE A 76 0.54 -5.95 -3.37
CA ILE A 76 0.47 -4.99 -4.47
C ILE A 76 1.53 -5.32 -5.53
N VAL A 77 2.78 -5.60 -5.13
CA VAL A 77 3.83 -6.03 -6.06
C VAL A 77 3.39 -7.26 -6.84
N TRP A 78 2.86 -8.27 -6.15
CA TRP A 78 2.34 -9.49 -6.77
C TRP A 78 1.20 -9.21 -7.75
N ARG A 79 0.25 -8.34 -7.37
CA ARG A 79 -0.89 -7.97 -8.21
C ARG A 79 -0.45 -7.24 -9.49
N PHE A 80 0.52 -6.32 -9.39
CA PHE A 80 1.00 -5.54 -10.52
C PHE A 80 2.16 -6.20 -11.27
N THR A 81 2.22 -7.55 -11.25
CA THR A 81 3.22 -8.32 -11.98
C THR A 81 2.56 -9.24 -13.00
N GLY A 82 2.99 -9.14 -14.27
CA GLY A 82 2.51 -9.96 -15.38
C GLY A 82 1.02 -9.77 -15.68
N HIS A 83 0.36 -10.83 -16.10
CA HIS A 83 -1.06 -10.84 -16.53
C HIS A 83 -2.09 -10.56 -15.42
N ARG A 84 -1.65 -10.38 -14.15
CA ARG A 84 -2.55 -10.07 -13.03
C ARG A 84 -2.95 -8.61 -12.93
N VAL A 85 -2.31 -7.72 -13.68
CA VAL A 85 -2.55 -6.26 -13.64
C VAL A 85 -4.03 -5.91 -13.87
N THR A 86 -4.70 -6.63 -14.76
CA THR A 86 -6.11 -6.41 -15.12
C THR A 86 -7.08 -7.39 -14.43
N SER A 87 -6.59 -8.30 -13.59
CA SER A 87 -7.39 -9.35 -12.98
C SER A 87 -8.18 -8.85 -11.76
N THR A 88 -9.51 -8.82 -11.85
CA THR A 88 -10.40 -8.50 -10.72
C THR A 88 -10.36 -9.55 -9.61
N VAL A 89 -10.07 -10.81 -9.95
CA VAL A 89 -9.92 -11.90 -8.97
C VAL A 89 -8.66 -11.68 -8.12
N ALA A 90 -7.54 -11.29 -8.75
CA ALA A 90 -6.31 -10.96 -8.04
C ALA A 90 -6.50 -9.76 -7.12
N GLU A 91 -7.26 -8.75 -7.56
CA GLU A 91 -7.60 -7.58 -6.75
C GLU A 91 -8.40 -7.94 -5.49
N ARG A 92 -9.46 -8.73 -5.63
CA ARG A 92 -10.27 -9.19 -4.49
C ARG A 92 -9.46 -10.05 -3.51
N ARG A 93 -8.57 -10.91 -4.01
CA ARG A 93 -7.67 -11.69 -3.15
C ARG A 93 -6.72 -10.80 -2.38
N ALA A 94 -6.11 -9.82 -3.05
CA ALA A 94 -5.23 -8.84 -2.43
C ALA A 94 -5.94 -8.10 -1.29
N GLN A 95 -7.12 -7.55 -1.55
CA GLN A 95 -7.93 -6.84 -0.55
C GLN A 95 -8.28 -7.73 0.65
N LYS A 96 -8.68 -8.99 0.41
CA LYS A 96 -9.00 -9.93 1.49
C LYS A 96 -7.79 -10.22 2.37
N ILE A 97 -6.63 -10.49 1.79
CA ILE A 97 -5.40 -10.78 2.56
C ILE A 97 -5.07 -9.60 3.49
N VAL A 98 -5.04 -8.38 2.94
CA VAL A 98 -4.72 -7.18 3.73
C VAL A 98 -5.78 -6.94 4.81
N ALA A 99 -7.06 -7.00 4.47
CA ALA A 99 -8.14 -6.80 5.43
C ALA A 99 -8.10 -7.83 6.57
N THR A 100 -7.88 -9.11 6.26
CA THR A 100 -7.76 -10.17 7.26
C THR A 100 -6.58 -9.93 8.19
N SER A 101 -5.42 -9.50 7.65
CA SER A 101 -4.24 -9.20 8.46
C SER A 101 -4.51 -8.09 9.49
N PHE A 102 -5.15 -7.00 9.09
CA PHE A 102 -5.53 -5.93 10.02
C PHE A 102 -6.61 -6.37 11.02
N PHE A 103 -7.56 -7.18 10.57
CA PHE A 103 -8.61 -7.69 11.45
C PHE A 103 -8.08 -8.62 12.56
N LEU A 104 -7.01 -9.36 12.27
CA LEU A 104 -6.32 -10.20 13.28
C LEU A 104 -5.39 -9.39 14.18
N LEU A 105 -4.71 -8.38 13.62
CA LEU A 105 -3.77 -7.55 14.37
C LEU A 105 -4.46 -6.67 15.41
N ALA A 106 -5.60 -6.06 15.08
CA ALA A 106 -6.29 -5.13 15.96
C ALA A 106 -6.67 -5.73 17.34
N PRO A 107 -7.36 -6.89 17.44
CA PRO A 107 -7.69 -7.49 18.73
C PRO A 107 -6.43 -7.94 19.50
N TYR A 108 -5.41 -8.45 18.81
CA TYR A 108 -4.15 -8.80 19.44
C TYR A 108 -3.51 -7.60 20.14
N LEU A 109 -3.37 -6.47 19.44
CA LEU A 109 -2.79 -5.25 20.02
C LEU A 109 -3.67 -4.68 21.14
N THR A 110 -4.99 -4.76 21.01
CA THR A 110 -5.91 -4.30 22.05
C THR A 110 -5.72 -5.10 23.35
N VAL A 111 -5.69 -6.42 23.26
CA VAL A 111 -5.46 -7.28 24.43
C VAL A 111 -4.07 -7.06 25.02
N ALA A 112 -3.04 -6.97 24.19
CA ALA A 112 -1.66 -6.75 24.64
C ALA A 112 -1.51 -5.38 25.33
N ALA A 113 -2.09 -4.32 24.77
CA ALA A 113 -2.04 -2.98 25.38
C ALA A 113 -2.82 -2.93 26.68
N LEU A 114 -4.01 -3.54 26.73
CA LEU A 114 -4.82 -3.60 27.94
C LEU A 114 -4.12 -4.39 29.06
N SER A 115 -3.51 -5.53 28.74
CA SER A 115 -2.74 -6.32 29.72
C SER A 115 -1.58 -5.52 30.29
N GLN A 116 -0.84 -4.76 29.46
CA GLN A 116 0.26 -3.93 29.94
C GLN A 116 -0.22 -2.79 30.86
N LEU A 117 -1.37 -2.17 30.54
CA LEU A 117 -1.97 -1.15 31.40
C LEU A 117 -2.41 -1.72 32.77
N LEU A 118 -2.99 -2.92 32.78
CA LEU A 118 -3.48 -3.56 34.00
C LEU A 118 -2.34 -4.07 34.90
N THR A 119 -1.22 -4.49 34.32
CA THR A 119 -0.06 -4.99 35.08
C THR A 119 0.86 -3.87 35.59
N ALA A 120 0.58 -2.62 35.19
CA ALA A 120 1.34 -1.42 35.58
C ALA A 120 2.88 -1.57 35.41
N THR A 121 3.32 -2.41 34.46
CA THR A 121 4.74 -2.58 34.12
C THR A 121 5.14 -1.51 33.10
N PRO A 122 5.88 -0.46 33.49
CA PRO A 122 6.34 0.56 32.54
C PRO A 122 7.37 -0.06 31.60
N PRO A 123 7.25 0.17 30.28
CA PRO A 123 8.25 -0.28 29.33
C PRO A 123 9.55 0.51 29.52
N GLU A 124 10.69 -0.13 29.27
CA GLU A 124 11.96 0.58 29.24
C GLU A 124 11.99 1.57 28.05
N GLY A 125 12.59 2.73 28.29
CA GLY A 125 12.77 3.75 27.25
C GLY A 125 13.67 3.22 26.12
N SER A 126 13.19 3.29 24.88
CA SER A 126 13.96 2.84 23.73
C SER A 126 14.28 4.01 22.78
N TRP A 127 15.54 4.42 22.75
CA TRP A 127 16.02 5.42 21.77
C TRP A 127 15.86 4.95 20.33
N VAL A 128 15.94 3.64 20.09
CA VAL A 128 15.65 3.05 18.79
C VAL A 128 14.18 3.29 18.40
N GLY A 129 13.25 3.11 19.34
CA GLY A 129 11.84 3.39 19.12
C GLY A 129 11.58 4.86 18.80
N VAL A 130 12.24 5.78 19.52
CA VAL A 130 12.14 7.23 19.26
C VAL A 130 12.66 7.57 17.85
N ALA A 131 13.81 7.04 17.49
CA ALA A 131 14.40 7.27 16.16
C ALA A 131 13.51 6.72 15.03
N LEU A 132 12.98 5.49 15.18
CA LEU A 132 12.06 4.90 14.22
C LEU A 132 10.77 5.72 14.08
N ALA A 133 10.19 6.16 15.20
CA ALA A 133 9.00 7.01 15.19
C ALA A 133 9.25 8.34 14.47
N ALA A 134 10.38 8.99 14.72
CA ALA A 134 10.75 10.26 14.09
C ALA A 134 10.90 10.08 12.56
N VAL A 135 11.57 9.03 12.12
CA VAL A 135 11.71 8.71 10.68
C VAL A 135 10.36 8.33 10.07
N GLY A 136 9.56 7.54 10.77
CA GLY A 136 8.21 7.13 10.34
C GLY A 136 7.28 8.32 10.12
N ILE A 137 7.30 9.33 10.99
CA ILE A 137 6.51 10.58 10.85
C ILE A 137 6.80 11.26 9.51
N VAL A 138 8.03 11.18 9.00
CA VAL A 138 8.41 11.78 7.71
C VAL A 138 8.11 10.85 6.54
N LEU A 139 8.50 9.59 6.63
CA LEU A 139 8.41 8.66 5.51
C LEU A 139 7.00 8.12 5.24
N MET A 140 6.20 7.87 6.28
CA MET A 140 4.84 7.36 6.10
C MET A 140 3.94 8.29 5.28
N PRO A 141 3.90 9.62 5.53
CA PRO A 141 3.14 10.53 4.67
C PRO A 141 3.65 10.56 3.22
N VAL A 142 4.96 10.42 3.00
CA VAL A 142 5.55 10.41 1.66
C VAL A 142 5.07 9.18 0.89
N PHE A 143 5.22 7.99 1.46
CA PHE A 143 4.72 6.75 0.86
C PHE A 143 3.20 6.74 0.72
N GLY A 144 2.47 7.25 1.72
CA GLY A 144 1.03 7.34 1.69
C GLY A 144 0.52 8.22 0.55
N ARG A 145 1.12 9.40 0.35
CA ARG A 145 0.78 10.30 -0.77
C ARG A 145 1.13 9.68 -2.12
N ALA A 146 2.30 9.06 -2.24
CA ALA A 146 2.71 8.38 -3.46
C ALA A 146 1.75 7.25 -3.84
N LYS A 147 1.40 6.39 -2.88
CA LYS A 147 0.44 5.29 -3.08
C LYS A 147 -0.96 5.80 -3.42
N ARG A 148 -1.45 6.84 -2.74
CA ARG A 148 -2.77 7.44 -3.03
C ARG A 148 -2.81 8.02 -4.43
N ARG A 149 -1.81 8.81 -4.85
CA ARG A 149 -1.73 9.35 -6.21
C ARG A 149 -1.73 8.26 -7.27
N LEU A 150 -0.96 7.22 -7.09
CA LEU A 150 -0.93 6.10 -8.02
C LEU A 150 -2.25 5.31 -8.02
N GLY A 151 -2.88 5.15 -6.85
CA GLY A 151 -4.18 4.50 -6.71
C GLY A 151 -5.30 5.26 -7.42
N THR A 152 -5.36 6.59 -7.28
CA THR A 152 -6.36 7.41 -7.98
C THR A 152 -6.16 7.40 -9.49
N LEU A 153 -4.92 7.45 -9.97
CA LEU A 153 -4.60 7.33 -11.39
C LEU A 153 -5.00 5.96 -11.93
N ALA A 154 -4.76 4.90 -11.18
CA ALA A 154 -5.15 3.54 -11.58
C ALA A 154 -6.68 3.37 -11.60
N GLN A 155 -7.42 3.94 -10.65
CA GLN A 155 -8.88 3.92 -10.65
C GLN A 155 -9.47 4.73 -11.81
N SER A 156 -8.94 5.92 -12.10
CA SER A 156 -9.34 6.73 -13.25
C SER A 156 -9.10 5.99 -14.56
N ALA A 157 -8.00 5.26 -14.67
CA ALA A 157 -7.67 4.45 -15.84
C ALA A 157 -8.56 3.21 -15.99
N ALA A 158 -9.12 2.70 -14.90
CA ALA A 158 -10.02 1.53 -14.90
C ALA A 158 -11.49 1.89 -15.17
N THR A 159 -11.85 3.17 -15.02
CA THR A 159 -13.24 3.62 -15.24
C THR A 159 -13.44 3.94 -16.72
N PRO A 160 -14.33 3.23 -17.45
CA PRO A 160 -14.64 3.58 -18.82
C PRO A 160 -15.24 4.99 -18.87
N ALA A 161 -14.77 5.80 -19.82
CA ALA A 161 -15.32 7.12 -20.05
C ALA A 161 -16.84 7.01 -20.27
N ARG A 162 -17.60 7.56 -19.31
CA ARG A 162 -19.06 7.61 -19.42
C ARG A 162 -19.39 8.43 -20.67
N ALA A 163 -19.92 7.80 -21.70
CA ALA A 163 -20.40 8.51 -22.89
C ALA A 163 -21.41 9.57 -22.43
N PRO A 164 -21.34 10.82 -22.95
CA PRO A 164 -22.35 11.81 -22.66
C PRO A 164 -23.68 11.29 -23.15
N SER A 165 -24.65 11.17 -22.24
CA SER A 165 -26.02 10.87 -22.58
C SER A 165 -26.58 12.06 -23.40
N THR A 166 -26.77 11.86 -24.68
CA THR A 166 -27.57 12.76 -25.56
C THR A 166 -29.03 12.60 -25.21
#